data_6e4f68c7f9400fc933e96df31ba55ffd
#
_entry.id   6e4f68c7f9400fc933e96df31ba55ffd
#
_cell.length_a   1.000
_cell.length_b   1.000
_cell.length_c   1.000
_cell.angle_alpha   90.00
_cell.angle_beta   90.00
_cell.angle_gamma   90.00
#
_symmetry.space_group_name_H-M   'P 1'
#
loop_
_entity.id
_entity.type
_entity.pdbx_description
1 polymer ?
#
loop_
_entity_poly.entity_id
_entity_poly.type
_entity_poly.pdbx_seq_one_letter_code
_entity_poly.pdbx_strand_id
1 'polypeptide(L)'
;LFKFIDTCITVRGTVGMEASCYGVPVITAGTGRYDRLGFTFDSDNKKEYFAKLSKISILKKNSYKQKELAIKFLYCSLICKKLKTEIVDFKFNQTVDAKLDIKLNHNLDAFKSNDVIKISHWLKSTEEDLIDYDTF
;
A
#
# COMPACT_ATOMS: atom_id res chain seq x y z
N LEU A 1 7.18 16.93 -6.80
CA LEU A 1 5.83 17.31 -6.42
C LEU A 1 5.72 17.52 -4.91
N PHE A 2 5.99 16.53 -4.05
CA PHE A 2 5.78 16.59 -2.59
C PHE A 2 6.57 17.69 -1.86
N LYS A 3 7.60 18.25 -2.45
CA LYS A 3 8.34 19.41 -1.90
C LYS A 3 7.56 20.72 -2.00
N PHE A 4 6.52 20.78 -2.83
CA PHE A 4 5.77 21.99 -3.15
C PHE A 4 4.33 21.98 -2.62
N ILE A 5 3.95 20.94 -1.90
CA ILE A 5 2.61 20.83 -1.30
C ILE A 5 2.70 20.86 0.22
N ASP A 6 1.75 21.53 0.85
CA ASP A 6 1.71 21.67 2.30
C ASP A 6 0.88 20.57 2.95
N THR A 7 -0.15 20.08 2.27
CA THR A 7 -1.06 19.04 2.76
C THR A 7 -1.59 18.21 1.59
N CYS A 8 -1.77 16.92 1.82
CA CYS A 8 -2.42 16.01 0.89
C CYS A 8 -3.79 15.59 1.45
N ILE A 9 -4.81 15.56 0.61
CA ILE A 9 -6.14 15.05 0.94
C ILE A 9 -6.43 13.88 0.01
N THR A 10 -6.79 12.74 0.58
CA THR A 10 -7.08 11.55 -0.21
C THR A 10 -8.11 10.67 0.49
N VAL A 11 -8.76 9.80 -0.25
CA VAL A 11 -9.64 8.77 0.34
C VAL A 11 -8.84 7.49 0.60
N ARG A 12 -8.24 6.91 -0.44
CA ARG A 12 -7.54 5.61 -0.38
C ARG A 12 -6.31 5.53 -1.29
N GLY A 13 -5.94 6.63 -1.94
CA GLY A 13 -4.88 6.64 -2.95
C GLY A 13 -3.51 6.34 -2.36
N THR A 14 -2.65 5.66 -3.11
CA THR A 14 -1.24 5.43 -2.74
C THR A 14 -0.48 6.73 -2.49
N VAL A 15 -0.94 7.82 -3.12
CA VAL A 15 -0.39 9.17 -2.91
C VAL A 15 -0.34 9.60 -1.45
N GLY A 16 -1.28 9.12 -0.61
CA GLY A 16 -1.26 9.41 0.83
C GLY A 16 -0.07 8.78 1.55
N MET A 17 0.27 7.53 1.22
CA MET A 17 1.47 6.88 1.76
C MET A 17 2.74 7.59 1.31
N GLU A 18 2.82 7.86 0.01
CA GLU A 18 3.97 8.54 -0.60
C GLU A 18 4.18 9.92 0.01
N ALA A 19 3.14 10.75 0.08
CA ALA A 19 3.19 12.07 0.69
C ALA A 19 3.66 12.03 2.15
N SER A 20 3.16 11.07 2.93
CA SER A 20 3.58 10.87 4.33
C SER A 20 5.06 10.53 4.46
N CYS A 21 5.63 9.75 3.55
CA CYS A 21 7.07 9.45 3.51
C CYS A 21 7.93 10.71 3.31
N TYR A 22 7.41 11.68 2.57
CA TYR A 22 8.08 12.98 2.38
C TYR A 22 7.79 13.99 3.50
N GLY A 23 7.02 13.59 4.51
CA GLY A 23 6.68 14.44 5.66
C GLY A 23 5.51 15.40 5.40
N VAL A 24 4.80 15.23 4.31
CA VAL A 24 3.57 15.98 4.03
C VAL A 24 2.44 15.43 4.90
N PRO A 25 1.73 16.28 5.66
CA PRO A 25 0.56 15.84 6.41
C PRO A 25 -0.56 15.39 5.46
N VAL A 26 -1.18 14.27 5.77
CA VAL A 26 -2.21 13.66 4.93
C VAL A 26 -3.52 13.55 5.70
N ILE A 27 -4.59 14.14 5.19
CA ILE A 27 -5.94 13.97 5.72
C ILE A 27 -6.64 12.88 4.89
N THR A 28 -7.17 11.87 5.56
CA THR A 28 -7.95 10.82 4.92
C THR A 28 -9.45 11.07 5.06
N ALA A 29 -10.19 10.88 3.96
CA ALA A 29 -11.64 11.08 3.91
C ALA A 29 -12.44 9.79 4.12
N GLY A 30 -11.81 8.73 4.61
CA GLY A 30 -12.45 7.44 4.83
C GLY A 30 -11.47 6.40 5.34
N THR A 31 -11.97 5.20 5.59
CA THR A 31 -11.15 4.05 5.97
C THR A 31 -10.39 3.49 4.77
N GLY A 32 -9.12 3.26 4.93
CA GLY A 32 -8.22 2.77 3.89
C GLY A 32 -7.23 1.73 4.44
N ARG A 33 -6.29 1.31 3.59
CA ARG A 33 -5.28 0.33 3.97
C ARG A 33 -4.26 0.83 4.99
N TYR A 34 -4.15 2.14 5.20
CA TYR A 34 -3.13 2.77 6.02
C TYR A 34 -3.69 3.79 7.03
N ASP A 35 -5.00 3.89 7.17
CA ASP A 35 -5.62 4.68 8.23
C ASP A 35 -5.31 4.07 9.61
N ARG A 36 -5.31 4.92 10.63
CA ARG A 36 -5.03 4.57 12.04
C ARG A 36 -3.64 3.99 12.33
N LEU A 37 -2.73 4.06 11.37
CA LEU A 37 -1.35 3.63 11.56
C LEU A 37 -0.43 4.73 12.13
N GLY A 38 -0.98 5.90 12.42
CA GLY A 38 -0.32 6.97 13.15
C GLY A 38 0.51 7.94 12.31
N PHE A 39 0.47 7.85 10.98
CA PHE A 39 1.16 8.77 10.08
C PHE A 39 0.23 9.61 9.20
N THR A 40 -1.09 9.42 9.33
CA THR A 40 -2.14 10.19 8.68
C THR A 40 -3.08 10.83 9.69
N PHE A 41 -3.85 11.83 9.25
CA PHE A 41 -4.89 12.49 10.03
C PHE A 41 -6.26 11.91 9.64
N ASP A 42 -6.61 10.81 10.30
CA ASP A 42 -7.82 10.04 9.98
C ASP A 42 -9.04 10.59 10.69
N SER A 43 -10.23 10.29 10.19
CA SER A 43 -11.50 10.78 10.75
C SER A 43 -12.52 9.64 10.80
N ASP A 44 -13.18 9.50 11.96
CA ASP A 44 -14.19 8.45 12.15
C ASP A 44 -15.56 8.83 11.55
N ASN A 45 -15.77 10.14 11.33
CA ASN A 45 -17.02 10.65 10.80
C ASN A 45 -16.83 11.95 10.01
N LYS A 46 -17.89 12.35 9.29
CA LYS A 46 -17.92 13.58 8.48
C LYS A 46 -17.58 14.85 9.30
N LYS A 47 -18.08 14.94 10.52
CA LYS A 47 -17.88 16.13 11.38
C LYS A 47 -16.41 16.32 11.71
N GLU A 48 -15.73 15.26 12.09
CA GLU A 48 -14.29 15.28 12.35
C GLU A 48 -13.48 15.58 11.09
N TYR A 49 -13.85 15.01 9.97
CA TYR A 49 -13.20 15.27 8.69
C TYR A 49 -13.26 16.76 8.35
N PHE A 50 -14.45 17.38 8.41
CA PHE A 50 -14.59 18.80 8.14
C PHE A 50 -13.88 19.69 9.19
N ALA A 51 -13.84 19.25 10.46
CA ALA A 51 -13.07 19.94 11.48
C ALA A 51 -11.56 19.91 11.23
N LYS A 52 -11.03 18.84 10.62
CA LYS A 52 -9.62 18.77 10.18
C LYS A 52 -9.38 19.63 8.94
N LEU A 53 -10.29 19.62 7.98
CA LEU A 53 -10.20 20.49 6.80
C LEU A 53 -10.21 21.97 7.17
N SER A 54 -11.03 22.40 8.12
CA SER A 54 -11.04 23.81 8.55
C SER A 54 -9.74 24.27 9.22
N LYS A 55 -8.91 23.32 9.67
CA LYS A 55 -7.62 23.57 10.31
C LYS A 55 -6.42 23.22 9.40
N ILE A 56 -6.64 23.05 8.10
CA ILE A 56 -5.62 22.59 7.16
C ILE A 56 -4.40 23.51 7.10
N SER A 57 -4.61 24.83 7.22
CA SER A 57 -3.54 25.83 7.17
C SER A 57 -2.58 25.81 8.36
N ILE A 58 -2.96 25.17 9.46
CA ILE A 58 -2.14 25.06 10.67
C ILE A 58 -1.60 23.65 10.91
N LEU A 59 -1.84 22.72 9.98
CA LEU A 59 -1.29 21.38 10.09
C LEU A 59 0.24 21.43 9.96
N LYS A 60 0.89 20.82 10.93
CA LYS A 60 2.35 20.69 10.93
C LYS A 60 2.79 19.53 10.03
N LYS A 61 3.96 19.66 9.43
CA LYS A 61 4.60 18.55 8.73
C LYS A 61 4.73 17.34 9.65
N ASN A 62 4.68 16.15 9.05
CA ASN A 62 4.84 14.91 9.79
C ASN A 62 6.19 14.87 10.52
N SER A 63 6.16 14.45 11.77
CA SER A 63 7.34 14.20 12.58
C SER A 63 8.22 13.09 11.98
N TYR A 64 9.47 13.00 12.44
CA TYR A 64 10.37 11.91 12.04
C TYR A 64 9.73 10.53 12.26
N LYS A 65 9.12 10.31 13.43
CA LYS A 65 8.42 9.05 13.75
C LYS A 65 7.29 8.72 12.78
N GLN A 66 6.48 9.71 12.41
CA GLN A 66 5.40 9.53 11.44
C GLN A 66 5.94 9.18 10.04
N LYS A 67 7.01 9.84 9.61
CA LYS A 67 7.69 9.51 8.34
C LYS A 67 8.24 8.09 8.36
N GLU A 68 8.88 7.69 9.46
CA GLU A 68 9.43 6.35 9.63
C GLU A 68 8.33 5.28 9.54
N LEU A 69 7.19 5.50 10.20
CA LEU A 69 6.03 4.60 10.11
C LEU A 69 5.49 4.50 8.68
N ALA A 70 5.38 5.63 7.98
CA ALA A 70 4.94 5.64 6.58
C ALA A 70 5.90 4.88 5.67
N ILE A 71 7.21 5.06 5.84
CA ILE A 71 8.24 4.34 5.07
C ILE A 71 8.17 2.83 5.34
N LYS A 72 8.07 2.43 6.62
CA LYS A 72 7.92 1.01 6.99
C LYS A 72 6.68 0.40 6.35
N PHE A 73 5.54 1.09 6.44
CA PHE A 73 4.30 0.63 5.82
C PHE A 73 4.41 0.50 4.31
N LEU A 74 4.98 1.51 3.64
CA LEU A 74 5.19 1.50 2.19
C LEU A 74 6.10 0.33 1.78
N TYR A 75 7.20 0.13 2.50
CA TYR A 75 8.14 -0.98 2.27
C TYR A 75 7.43 -2.32 2.42
N CYS A 76 6.74 -2.55 3.54
CA CYS A 76 6.00 -3.79 3.76
C CYS A 76 4.94 -4.02 2.67
N SER A 77 4.21 -2.97 2.27
CA SER A 77 3.14 -3.09 1.28
C SER A 77 3.63 -3.38 -0.13
N LEU A 78 4.79 -2.82 -0.53
CA LEU A 78 5.29 -2.90 -1.90
C LEU A 78 6.37 -3.97 -2.09
N ILE A 79 7.10 -4.31 -1.05
CA ILE A 79 8.23 -5.22 -1.11
C ILE A 79 7.91 -6.53 -0.41
N CYS A 80 7.57 -6.49 0.90
CA CYS A 80 7.39 -7.70 1.70
C CYS A 80 6.20 -8.55 1.26
N LYS A 81 5.14 -7.92 0.72
CA LYS A 81 3.93 -8.62 0.23
C LYS A 81 4.03 -9.06 -1.23
N LYS A 82 5.18 -8.94 -1.86
CA LYS A 82 5.38 -9.46 -3.22
C LYS A 82 5.59 -10.96 -3.17
N LEU A 83 4.84 -11.67 -3.97
CA LEU A 83 5.10 -13.07 -4.30
C LEU A 83 5.68 -13.13 -5.71
N LYS A 84 6.86 -13.70 -5.84
CA LYS A 84 7.43 -14.00 -7.15
C LYS A 84 6.74 -15.23 -7.70
N THR A 85 6.04 -15.08 -8.83
CA THR A 85 5.32 -16.18 -9.48
C THR A 85 6.16 -16.77 -10.60
N GLU A 86 6.22 -18.09 -10.69
CA GLU A 86 6.91 -18.84 -11.74
C GLU A 86 5.91 -19.39 -12.78
N ILE A 87 4.69 -19.69 -12.34
CA ILE A 87 3.63 -20.27 -13.17
C ILE A 87 2.93 -19.23 -14.01
N VAL A 88 2.83 -18.00 -13.50
CA VAL A 88 2.04 -16.94 -14.13
C VAL A 88 2.91 -15.77 -14.50
N ASP A 89 2.92 -15.40 -15.76
CA ASP A 89 3.51 -14.15 -16.24
C ASP A 89 2.39 -13.11 -16.42
N PHE A 90 2.54 -11.95 -15.77
CA PHE A 90 1.60 -10.85 -15.84
C PHE A 90 2.18 -9.74 -16.69
N LYS A 91 1.47 -9.34 -17.73
CA LYS A 91 1.76 -8.09 -18.43
C LYS A 91 0.59 -7.14 -18.28
N PHE A 92 0.83 -6.06 -17.55
CA PHE A 92 -0.14 -4.98 -17.42
C PHE A 92 0.10 -3.94 -18.51
N ASN A 93 -0.80 -3.85 -19.45
CA ASN A 93 -0.77 -2.85 -20.51
C ASN A 93 -1.48 -1.59 -20.01
N GLN A 94 -0.75 -0.51 -19.79
CA GLN A 94 -1.27 0.79 -19.34
C GLN A 94 -1.94 1.60 -20.47
N THR A 95 -2.42 0.95 -21.50
CA THR A 95 -3.21 1.60 -22.53
C THR A 95 -4.63 1.90 -22.05
N VAL A 96 -5.38 2.69 -22.80
CA VAL A 96 -6.75 3.17 -22.47
C VAL A 96 -7.69 2.04 -22.02
N ASP A 97 -7.44 0.81 -22.46
CA ASP A 97 -8.27 -0.38 -22.14
C ASP A 97 -7.75 -1.18 -20.92
N ALA A 98 -6.66 -0.76 -20.27
CA ALA A 98 -6.09 -1.36 -19.05
C ALA A 98 -6.21 -2.90 -18.98
N LYS A 99 -5.79 -3.60 -20.04
CA LYS A 99 -5.89 -5.06 -20.11
C LYS A 99 -4.76 -5.73 -19.33
N LEU A 100 -5.14 -6.67 -18.48
CA LEU A 100 -4.22 -7.58 -17.81
C LEU A 100 -4.06 -8.83 -18.69
N ASP A 101 -2.88 -9.00 -19.29
CA ASP A 101 -2.52 -10.23 -19.99
C ASP A 101 -1.93 -11.21 -18.98
N ILE A 102 -2.57 -12.35 -18.83
CA ILE A 102 -2.13 -13.45 -17.97
C ILE A 102 -1.71 -14.60 -18.86
N LYS A 103 -0.44 -14.99 -18.78
CA LYS A 103 0.08 -16.16 -19.48
C LYS A 103 0.48 -17.23 -18.48
N LEU A 104 -0.02 -18.43 -18.66
CA LEU A 104 0.43 -19.58 -17.87
C LEU A 104 1.69 -20.18 -18.50
N ASN A 105 2.65 -20.52 -17.67
CA ASN A 105 3.84 -21.24 -18.09
C ASN A 105 3.54 -22.74 -18.10
N HIS A 106 3.08 -23.23 -19.24
CA HIS A 106 2.68 -24.64 -19.43
C HIS A 106 3.85 -25.64 -19.31
N ASN A 107 5.09 -25.17 -19.26
CA ASN A 107 6.27 -26.03 -19.09
C ASN A 107 6.57 -26.39 -17.64
N LEU A 108 5.86 -25.78 -16.69
CA LEU A 108 6.01 -26.02 -15.27
C LEU A 108 4.86 -26.88 -14.74
N ASP A 109 5.21 -27.88 -13.94
CA ASP A 109 4.22 -28.60 -13.13
C ASP A 109 3.74 -27.67 -12.01
N ALA A 110 2.53 -27.17 -12.14
CA ALA A 110 1.96 -26.21 -11.20
C ALA A 110 2.03 -26.69 -9.74
N PHE A 111 1.87 -27.99 -9.51
CA PHE A 111 1.90 -28.56 -8.16
C PHE A 111 3.31 -28.67 -7.55
N LYS A 112 4.34 -28.53 -8.36
CA LYS A 112 5.75 -28.58 -7.93
C LYS A 112 6.39 -27.20 -7.89
N SER A 113 5.70 -26.16 -8.33
CA SER A 113 6.26 -24.82 -8.30
C SER A 113 6.30 -24.25 -6.88
N ASN A 114 7.35 -23.48 -6.61
CA ASN A 114 7.64 -22.95 -5.28
C ASN A 114 6.55 -21.97 -4.82
N ASP A 115 6.04 -21.15 -5.72
CA ASP A 115 4.96 -20.18 -5.44
C ASP A 115 3.63 -20.87 -5.03
N VAL A 116 3.24 -21.95 -5.72
CA VAL A 116 2.03 -22.72 -5.35
C VAL A 116 2.22 -23.43 -4.01
N ILE A 117 3.40 -23.97 -3.75
CA ILE A 117 3.72 -24.58 -2.46
C ILE A 117 3.62 -23.53 -1.34
N LYS A 118 4.21 -22.33 -1.52
CA LYS A 118 4.15 -21.24 -0.56
C LYS A 118 2.71 -20.77 -0.31
N ILE A 119 1.93 -20.57 -1.35
CA ILE A 119 0.51 -20.21 -1.24
C ILE A 119 -0.26 -21.30 -0.50
N SER A 120 -0.03 -22.57 -0.83
CA SER A 120 -0.70 -23.70 -0.16
C SER A 120 -0.39 -23.77 1.34
N HIS A 121 0.86 -23.52 1.73
CA HIS A 121 1.25 -23.47 3.13
C HIS A 121 0.60 -22.28 3.85
N TRP A 122 0.59 -21.11 3.23
CA TRP A 122 -0.06 -19.95 3.80
C TRP A 122 -1.57 -20.14 3.97
N LEU A 123 -2.27 -20.70 2.99
CA LEU A 123 -3.71 -21.00 3.08
C LEU A 123 -4.06 -21.98 4.20
N LYS A 124 -3.11 -22.82 4.61
CA LYS A 124 -3.27 -23.77 5.73
C LYS A 124 -2.82 -23.17 7.06
N SER A 125 -2.17 -22.03 7.05
CA SER A 125 -1.71 -21.33 8.26
C SER A 125 -2.82 -20.45 8.84
N THR A 126 -2.56 -19.87 10.00
CA THR A 126 -3.40 -18.84 10.63
C THR A 126 -2.93 -17.44 10.33
N GLU A 127 -1.90 -17.29 9.47
CA GLU A 127 -1.31 -16.01 9.11
C GLU A 127 -2.25 -15.22 8.20
N GLU A 128 -2.45 -13.95 8.51
CA GLU A 128 -3.35 -13.07 7.78
C GLU A 128 -2.75 -12.63 6.44
N ASP A 129 -1.42 -12.45 6.40
CA ASP A 129 -0.69 -11.99 5.22
C ASP A 129 0.33 -13.04 4.75
N LEU A 130 0.39 -13.26 3.43
CA LEU A 130 1.48 -14.01 2.81
C LEU A 130 2.73 -13.10 2.70
N ILE A 131 3.80 -13.48 3.41
CA ILE A 131 5.09 -12.81 3.32
C ILE A 131 6.10 -13.76 2.70
N ASP A 132 6.68 -13.36 1.57
CA ASP A 132 7.73 -14.14 0.91
C ASP A 132 9.11 -13.72 1.43
N TYR A 133 9.63 -14.47 2.40
CA TYR A 133 10.92 -14.20 3.05
C TYR A 133 12.12 -14.43 2.12
N ASP A 134 11.96 -15.13 1.00
CA ASP A 134 13.04 -15.37 0.03
C ASP A 134 13.29 -14.15 -0.88
N THR A 135 12.52 -13.09 -0.72
CA THR A 135 12.70 -11.83 -1.47
C THR A 135 13.63 -10.82 -0.80
N PHE A 136 14.24 -11.17 0.35
CA PHE A 136 15.13 -10.29 1.13
C PHE A 136 16.59 -10.65 1.00
#